data_a47e2de9a26ce64d6cbf7991838d46a6
#
_entry.id   a47e2de9a26ce64d6cbf7991838d46a6
#
_cell.length_a   1.000
_cell.length_b   1.000
_cell.length_c   1.000
_cell.angle_alpha   90.00
_cell.angle_beta   90.00
_cell.angle_gamma   90.00
#
_symmetry.space_group_name_H-M   'P 1'
#
loop_
_entity.id
_entity.type
_entity.pdbx_description
1 polymer ?
#
loop_
_entity_poly.entity_id
_entity_poly.type
_entity_poly.pdbx_seq_one_letter_code
_entity_poly.pdbx_strand_id
1 'polypeptide(L)'
;MDIDQLIQKIVSHAVTEGKKTVLEQLYRDEKILKPASKLPRYLPEVYRQMAALATDREAILRSEAWIFCRQGQFMAEHTEEEGDLQTPFSCFFPTYRLMNPAQLRAYFTWRTKLRQGIYEPVSTSYAFVYIYELLNQIGVADPADGFEKLRRFRENYAPIDPKIERYLTTWMRDYRIYYGLLPDESAAEDDGALTALMHAADTPDDTLFSAICRFSSYDFCRSRAYKAHPKECAALLCRVYRDFAAFCDTHRKRSLFERLFGAKVTMSYPMFRSAVFWERGSQPDRTVKCGEREEYTCKNGLWSRTGYVDKPDKNRELGRMVKAVDGHLREVYSLPPLTLPDGVSKQFCALIARDAAEVIVIKPPVPEMVFDLSKLGRIRRAADETRDSLLVDDTQEPAEAETAKPEEPPTGAPAEKLPAEPPPAAAQSEAGLTEQEQHFLRALLSGMSAAAAGREAGGFPALLADAVNEKLYDEFADTVLGVEDGEPVILPDYREELERMVAP
;
A
#
# COMPACT_ATOMS: atom_id res chain seq x y z
N MET A 1 29.97 -13.80 49.27
CA MET A 1 29.21 -14.88 48.69
C MET A 1 30.27 -15.91 48.24
N ASP A 2 30.19 -17.08 48.80
CA ASP A 2 31.22 -18.12 48.59
C ASP A 2 31.17 -18.63 47.17
N ILE A 3 32.32 -18.91 46.56
CA ILE A 3 32.46 -19.36 45.18
C ILE A 3 31.65 -20.63 44.95
N ASP A 4 31.61 -21.53 45.94
CA ASP A 4 30.84 -22.77 45.88
C ASP A 4 29.33 -22.55 45.84
N GLN A 5 28.83 -21.51 46.53
CA GLN A 5 27.43 -21.09 46.45
C GLN A 5 27.06 -20.48 45.07
N LEU A 6 28.01 -19.79 44.44
CA LEU A 6 27.82 -19.24 43.11
C LEU A 6 27.79 -20.36 42.08
N ILE A 7 28.71 -21.35 42.20
CA ILE A 7 28.73 -22.54 41.29
C ILE A 7 27.48 -23.36 41.44
N GLN A 8 27.00 -23.62 42.68
CA GLN A 8 25.73 -24.31 42.91
C GLN A 8 24.51 -23.56 42.36
N LYS A 9 24.52 -22.24 42.46
CA LYS A 9 23.46 -21.41 41.89
C LYS A 9 23.45 -21.42 40.36
N ILE A 10 24.62 -21.42 39.74
CA ILE A 10 24.77 -21.53 38.27
C ILE A 10 24.32 -22.91 37.81
N VAL A 11 24.77 -23.96 38.50
CA VAL A 11 24.38 -25.33 38.17
C VAL A 11 22.90 -25.58 38.40
N SER A 12 22.31 -25.06 39.49
CA SER A 12 20.87 -25.18 39.74
C SER A 12 20.03 -24.37 38.74
N HIS A 13 20.49 -23.21 38.31
CA HIS A 13 19.78 -22.42 37.26
C HIS A 13 19.87 -23.13 35.90
N ALA A 14 21.00 -23.75 35.57
CA ALA A 14 21.17 -24.53 34.34
C ALA A 14 20.27 -25.77 34.30
N VAL A 15 19.98 -26.35 35.48
CA VAL A 15 19.11 -27.54 35.61
C VAL A 15 17.62 -27.18 35.66
N THR A 16 17.25 -26.01 36.23
CA THR A 16 15.83 -25.63 36.43
C THR A 16 15.18 -25.06 35.18
N GLU A 17 15.91 -24.54 34.22
CA GLU A 17 15.32 -23.95 32.99
C GLU A 17 14.91 -24.99 31.92
N GLY A 18 15.00 -26.28 32.19
CA GLY A 18 14.51 -27.32 31.27
C GLY A 18 15.21 -27.37 29.91
N LYS A 19 16.25 -26.59 29.70
CA LYS A 19 17.13 -26.67 28.53
C LYS A 19 18.08 -27.84 28.78
N LYS A 20 17.67 -29.02 28.37
CA LYS A 20 18.58 -30.16 28.27
C LYS A 20 19.83 -29.68 27.51
N THR A 21 20.96 -29.68 28.17
CA THR A 21 22.23 -29.39 27.50
C THR A 21 22.36 -30.33 26.31
N VAL A 22 22.99 -29.87 25.25
CA VAL A 22 23.21 -30.68 24.03
C VAL A 22 23.93 -31.99 24.36
N LEU A 23 24.68 -32.06 25.48
CA LEU A 23 25.28 -33.24 26.03
C LEU A 23 24.27 -34.25 26.60
N GLU A 24 23.22 -33.81 27.32
CA GLU A 24 22.17 -34.71 27.82
C GLU A 24 21.29 -35.29 26.72
N GLN A 25 21.11 -34.59 25.61
CA GLN A 25 20.46 -35.13 24.41
C GLN A 25 21.31 -36.17 23.67
N LEU A 26 22.65 -36.06 23.73
CA LEU A 26 23.60 -36.98 23.12
C LEU A 26 23.76 -38.28 23.90
N TYR A 27 23.52 -38.30 25.21
CA TYR A 27 23.73 -39.44 26.10
C TYR A 27 22.47 -40.12 26.63
N ARG A 28 21.29 -39.76 26.08
CA ARG A 28 20.12 -40.61 26.29
C ARG A 28 20.33 -41.93 25.57
N ASP A 29 19.83 -43.01 26.15
CA ASP A 29 19.96 -44.42 25.73
C ASP A 29 19.49 -44.77 24.30
N GLU A 30 19.32 -43.79 23.45
CA GLU A 30 19.23 -43.97 22.01
C GLU A 30 20.60 -44.35 21.48
N LYS A 31 20.66 -45.55 20.90
CA LYS A 31 21.86 -46.05 20.22
C LYS A 31 22.45 -44.91 19.36
N ILE A 32 23.71 -44.55 19.59
CA ILE A 32 24.52 -43.62 18.78
C ILE A 32 24.73 -44.23 17.39
N LEU A 33 23.67 -44.42 16.64
CA LEU A 33 23.69 -44.93 15.27
C LEU A 33 23.34 -43.83 14.25
N LYS A 34 23.30 -42.57 14.69
CA LYS A 34 23.21 -41.46 13.73
C LYS A 34 24.59 -41.22 13.13
N PRO A 35 24.73 -41.30 11.80
CA PRO A 35 25.99 -40.94 11.18
C PRO A 35 26.42 -39.54 11.62
N ALA A 36 27.73 -39.30 11.74
CA ALA A 36 28.27 -38.01 12.17
C ALA A 36 27.72 -36.83 11.36
N SER A 37 27.41 -37.04 10.08
CA SER A 37 26.77 -36.08 9.19
C SER A 37 25.37 -35.63 9.63
N LYS A 38 24.68 -36.42 10.47
CA LYS A 38 23.35 -36.07 11.01
C LYS A 38 23.39 -35.41 12.40
N LEU A 39 24.57 -35.19 12.96
CA LEU A 39 24.72 -34.48 14.23
C LEU A 39 24.53 -32.97 14.00
N PRO A 40 23.83 -32.24 14.92
CA PRO A 40 23.58 -30.80 14.77
C PRO A 40 24.85 -29.93 14.64
N ARG A 41 25.98 -30.41 15.16
CA ARG A 41 27.26 -29.70 15.10
C ARG A 41 28.18 -30.19 13.98
N TYR A 42 27.78 -31.20 13.22
CA TYR A 42 28.58 -31.69 12.11
C TYR A 42 28.59 -30.62 11.00
N LEU A 43 29.77 -30.23 10.63
CA LEU A 43 30.01 -29.34 9.51
C LEU A 43 30.78 -30.11 8.42
N PRO A 44 30.16 -30.42 7.27
CA PRO A 44 30.86 -31.05 6.15
C PRO A 44 32.11 -30.28 5.74
N GLU A 45 33.04 -30.95 5.11
CA GLU A 45 34.35 -30.38 4.72
C GLU A 45 34.17 -29.12 3.84
N VAL A 46 33.24 -29.12 2.93
CA VAL A 46 32.96 -27.98 2.03
C VAL A 46 32.62 -26.72 2.81
N TYR A 47 31.86 -26.81 3.90
CA TYR A 47 31.55 -25.67 4.75
C TYR A 47 32.76 -25.18 5.55
N ARG A 48 33.67 -26.09 5.96
CA ARG A 48 34.90 -25.70 6.61
C ARG A 48 35.85 -24.97 5.65
N GLN A 49 35.90 -25.41 4.40
CA GLN A 49 36.66 -24.74 3.34
C GLN A 49 36.05 -23.37 3.03
N MET A 50 34.71 -23.26 2.92
CA MET A 50 34.03 -21.97 2.79
C MET A 50 34.35 -21.03 3.96
N ALA A 51 34.31 -21.54 5.20
CA ALA A 51 34.62 -20.72 6.39
C ALA A 51 36.09 -20.24 6.39
N ALA A 52 37.04 -21.08 5.95
CA ALA A 52 38.45 -20.72 5.86
C ALA A 52 38.71 -19.54 4.90
N LEU A 53 37.88 -19.36 3.85
CA LEU A 53 37.96 -18.22 2.93
C LEU A 53 37.73 -16.87 3.61
N ALA A 54 37.11 -16.85 4.78
CA ALA A 54 36.86 -15.63 5.54
C ALA A 54 38.04 -15.23 6.47
N THR A 55 39.00 -16.13 6.69
CA THR A 55 40.08 -15.95 7.64
C THR A 55 41.48 -16.03 7.01
N ASP A 56 41.54 -16.23 5.71
CA ASP A 56 42.82 -16.27 5.01
C ASP A 56 43.48 -14.87 4.87
N ARG A 57 44.71 -14.83 4.38
CA ARG A 57 45.47 -13.58 4.24
C ARG A 57 44.78 -12.52 3.37
N GLU A 58 44.03 -12.95 2.36
CA GLU A 58 43.34 -12.01 1.47
C GLU A 58 42.11 -11.39 2.13
N ALA A 59 41.45 -12.11 3.04
CA ALA A 59 40.21 -11.68 3.69
C ALA A 59 40.46 -10.68 4.84
N ILE A 60 41.66 -10.69 5.48
CA ILE A 60 41.93 -9.93 6.73
C ILE A 60 41.64 -8.43 6.61
N LEU A 61 41.81 -7.82 5.44
CA LEU A 61 41.61 -6.38 5.20
C LEU A 61 40.42 -6.11 4.24
N ARG A 62 39.58 -7.10 3.99
CA ARG A 62 38.46 -6.98 3.06
C ARG A 62 37.15 -6.73 3.79
N SER A 63 36.20 -6.10 3.07
CA SER A 63 34.84 -5.87 3.56
C SER A 63 34.07 -7.19 3.70
N GLU A 64 33.07 -7.20 4.57
CA GLU A 64 32.16 -8.35 4.73
C GLU A 64 31.48 -8.73 3.41
N ALA A 65 31.14 -7.74 2.58
CA ALA A 65 30.55 -7.98 1.26
C ALA A 65 31.52 -8.70 0.30
N TRP A 66 32.82 -8.39 0.34
CA TRP A 66 33.82 -9.10 -0.44
C TRP A 66 33.95 -10.56 0.02
N ILE A 67 34.01 -10.79 1.33
CA ILE A 67 34.09 -12.14 1.91
C ILE A 67 32.85 -12.94 1.53
N PHE A 68 31.66 -12.33 1.65
CA PHE A 68 30.39 -12.94 1.24
C PHE A 68 30.40 -13.38 -0.23
N CYS A 69 30.87 -12.52 -1.13
CA CYS A 69 30.98 -12.84 -2.55
C CYS A 69 31.93 -14.00 -2.81
N ARG A 70 33.09 -14.03 -2.14
CA ARG A 70 34.09 -15.09 -2.29
C ARG A 70 33.55 -16.42 -1.79
N GLN A 71 32.91 -16.43 -0.62
CA GLN A 71 32.27 -17.62 -0.06
C GLN A 71 31.11 -18.09 -0.94
N GLY A 72 30.29 -17.18 -1.42
CA GLY A 72 29.17 -17.49 -2.29
C GLY A 72 29.58 -18.07 -3.63
N GLN A 73 30.64 -17.52 -4.24
CA GLN A 73 31.21 -18.08 -5.48
C GLN A 73 31.74 -19.49 -5.29
N PHE A 74 32.47 -19.75 -4.18
CA PHE A 74 32.91 -21.08 -3.82
C PHE A 74 31.74 -22.06 -3.66
N MET A 75 30.63 -21.60 -3.08
CA MET A 75 29.42 -22.40 -2.83
C MET A 75 28.40 -22.34 -3.97
N ALA A 76 28.74 -21.71 -5.11
CA ALA A 76 27.74 -21.44 -6.17
C ALA A 76 27.03 -22.72 -6.63
N GLU A 77 27.74 -23.78 -6.87
CA GLU A 77 27.21 -25.06 -7.37
C GLU A 77 26.86 -26.06 -6.25
N HIS A 78 27.11 -25.68 -4.99
CA HIS A 78 26.86 -26.58 -3.86
C HIS A 78 25.36 -26.86 -3.69
N THR A 79 25.00 -28.12 -3.50
CA THR A 79 23.65 -28.59 -3.16
C THR A 79 23.68 -29.26 -1.79
N GLU A 80 22.58 -29.12 -1.06
CA GLU A 80 22.38 -29.76 0.25
C GLU A 80 20.92 -30.27 0.32
N GLU A 81 20.71 -31.42 0.95
CA GLU A 81 19.37 -32.03 1.03
C GLU A 81 18.93 -32.32 2.47
N GLU A 82 19.86 -32.31 3.43
CA GLU A 82 19.60 -32.79 4.78
C GLU A 82 19.43 -31.70 5.85
N GLY A 83 19.28 -30.43 5.47
CA GLY A 83 19.07 -29.33 6.39
C GLY A 83 17.61 -29.21 6.85
N ASP A 84 17.41 -28.90 8.13
CA ASP A 84 16.08 -28.62 8.67
C ASP A 84 15.67 -27.17 8.37
N LEU A 85 14.67 -26.99 7.49
CA LEU A 85 14.18 -25.68 7.06
C LEU A 85 13.49 -24.88 8.17
N GLN A 86 13.08 -25.54 9.26
CA GLN A 86 12.50 -24.88 10.42
C GLN A 86 13.57 -24.25 11.35
N THR A 87 14.86 -24.42 11.03
CA THR A 87 15.94 -23.81 11.80
C THR A 87 15.87 -22.28 11.69
N PRO A 88 15.61 -21.54 12.79
CA PRO A 88 15.42 -20.10 12.73
C PRO A 88 16.74 -19.37 12.51
N PHE A 89 16.67 -18.30 11.68
CA PHE A 89 17.78 -17.37 11.46
C PHE A 89 17.26 -15.94 11.35
N SER A 90 17.71 -15.07 12.25
CA SER A 90 17.35 -13.65 12.24
C SER A 90 18.60 -12.80 12.44
N CYS A 91 18.90 -11.97 11.46
CA CYS A 91 20.07 -11.10 11.47
C CYS A 91 19.87 -9.89 10.58
N PHE A 92 20.43 -8.73 10.95
CA PHE A 92 20.61 -7.58 10.07
C PHE A 92 21.82 -7.84 9.15
N PHE A 93 21.68 -7.58 7.85
CA PHE A 93 22.70 -7.85 6.84
C PHE A 93 23.24 -9.30 6.90
N PRO A 94 22.35 -10.30 6.74
CA PRO A 94 22.73 -11.71 6.91
C PRO A 94 23.77 -12.15 5.88
N THR A 95 24.79 -12.87 6.37
CA THR A 95 25.85 -13.49 5.56
C THR A 95 26.08 -14.91 6.05
N TYR A 96 26.85 -15.72 5.29
CA TYR A 96 27.17 -17.10 5.69
C TYR A 96 27.93 -17.18 7.01
N ARG A 97 28.78 -16.18 7.30
CA ARG A 97 29.56 -16.11 8.54
C ARG A 97 28.74 -16.00 9.82
N LEU A 98 27.51 -15.45 9.68
CA LEU A 98 26.59 -15.24 10.79
C LEU A 98 25.70 -16.45 11.07
N MET A 99 25.82 -17.50 10.24
CA MET A 99 25.07 -18.73 10.37
C MET A 99 25.87 -19.79 11.14
N ASN A 100 25.19 -20.46 12.06
CA ASN A 100 25.76 -21.69 12.67
C ASN A 100 25.65 -22.86 11.69
N PRO A 101 26.29 -24.03 11.98
CA PRO A 101 26.28 -25.19 11.09
C PRO A 101 24.88 -25.68 10.68
N ALA A 102 23.93 -25.69 11.59
CA ALA A 102 22.54 -26.09 11.30
C ALA A 102 21.85 -25.10 10.37
N GLN A 103 22.06 -23.78 10.59
CA GLN A 103 21.53 -22.72 9.76
C GLN A 103 22.13 -22.73 8.34
N LEU A 104 23.44 -22.98 8.22
CA LEU A 104 24.09 -23.13 6.90
C LEU A 104 23.46 -24.28 6.11
N ARG A 105 23.31 -25.45 6.73
CA ARG A 105 22.66 -26.59 6.08
C ARG A 105 21.21 -26.30 5.71
N ALA A 106 20.46 -25.68 6.61
CA ALA A 106 19.08 -25.25 6.33
C ALA A 106 19.01 -24.31 5.12
N TYR A 107 19.89 -23.30 5.08
CA TYR A 107 19.96 -22.36 3.96
C TYR A 107 20.26 -23.05 2.63
N PHE A 108 21.31 -23.86 2.58
CA PHE A 108 21.72 -24.52 1.33
C PHE A 108 20.71 -25.58 0.86
N THR A 109 20.02 -26.27 1.79
CA THR A 109 18.89 -27.15 1.46
C THR A 109 17.73 -26.36 0.86
N TRP A 110 17.35 -25.25 1.48
CA TRP A 110 16.32 -24.37 0.95
C TRP A 110 16.70 -23.79 -0.41
N ARG A 111 17.94 -23.30 -0.56
CA ARG A 111 18.45 -22.80 -1.84
C ARG A 111 18.43 -23.87 -2.95
N THR A 112 18.75 -25.11 -2.62
CA THR A 112 18.69 -26.24 -3.56
C THR A 112 17.27 -26.45 -4.05
N LYS A 113 16.30 -26.52 -3.15
CA LYS A 113 14.87 -26.64 -3.48
C LYS A 113 14.37 -25.45 -4.31
N LEU A 114 14.75 -24.24 -3.92
CA LEU A 114 14.35 -23.02 -4.63
C LEU A 114 14.85 -23.02 -6.08
N ARG A 115 16.07 -23.48 -6.33
CA ARG A 115 16.62 -23.64 -7.69
C ARG A 115 15.90 -24.72 -8.52
N GLN A 116 15.24 -25.66 -7.84
CA GLN A 116 14.35 -26.66 -8.45
C GLN A 116 12.93 -26.14 -8.65
N GLY A 117 12.63 -24.88 -8.27
CA GLY A 117 11.31 -24.28 -8.38
C GLY A 117 10.38 -24.58 -7.20
N ILE A 118 10.90 -25.09 -6.08
CA ILE A 118 10.16 -25.40 -4.87
C ILE A 118 10.34 -24.25 -3.87
N TYR A 119 9.26 -23.49 -3.61
CA TYR A 119 9.26 -22.33 -2.74
C TYR A 119 8.63 -22.68 -1.40
N GLU A 120 9.44 -22.89 -0.38
CA GLU A 120 9.01 -23.19 0.99
C GLU A 120 9.28 -21.98 1.91
N PRO A 121 8.40 -21.70 2.90
CA PRO A 121 8.59 -20.61 3.83
C PRO A 121 9.78 -20.89 4.76
N VAL A 122 10.65 -19.90 4.93
CA VAL A 122 11.79 -19.91 5.86
C VAL A 122 11.94 -18.55 6.54
N SER A 123 12.87 -18.44 7.49
CA SER A 123 13.19 -17.13 8.10
C SER A 123 13.62 -16.12 7.03
N THR A 124 13.05 -14.90 7.09
CA THR A 124 13.30 -13.79 6.13
C THR A 124 14.80 -13.56 5.85
N SER A 125 15.67 -13.76 6.86
CA SER A 125 17.11 -13.58 6.67
C SER A 125 17.72 -14.54 5.64
N TYR A 126 17.20 -15.75 5.48
CA TYR A 126 17.64 -16.66 4.41
C TYR A 126 17.26 -16.12 3.02
N ALA A 127 16.05 -15.56 2.90
CA ALA A 127 15.61 -14.92 1.66
C ALA A 127 16.55 -13.77 1.27
N PHE A 128 16.96 -12.93 2.23
CA PHE A 128 17.93 -11.86 1.97
C PHE A 128 19.29 -12.39 1.52
N VAL A 129 19.83 -13.47 2.13
CA VAL A 129 21.08 -14.07 1.68
C VAL A 129 21.00 -14.51 0.21
N TYR A 130 19.90 -15.14 -0.19
CA TYR A 130 19.69 -15.55 -1.58
C TYR A 130 19.59 -14.35 -2.54
N ILE A 131 18.87 -13.32 -2.15
CA ILE A 131 18.81 -12.09 -2.93
C ILE A 131 20.21 -11.50 -3.08
N TYR A 132 21.01 -11.45 -2.01
CA TYR A 132 22.39 -10.94 -2.05
C TYR A 132 23.28 -11.79 -2.95
N GLU A 133 23.09 -13.13 -3.01
CA GLU A 133 23.77 -13.98 -3.99
C GLU A 133 23.50 -13.48 -5.41
N LEU A 134 22.22 -13.28 -5.76
CA LEU A 134 21.82 -12.84 -7.10
C LEU A 134 22.34 -11.42 -7.41
N LEU A 135 22.23 -10.49 -6.45
CA LEU A 135 22.76 -9.13 -6.63
C LEU A 135 24.27 -9.13 -6.91
N ASN A 136 25.01 -10.07 -6.32
CA ASN A 136 26.44 -10.20 -6.47
C ASN A 136 26.87 -11.18 -7.59
N GLN A 137 25.98 -11.55 -8.48
CA GLN A 137 26.27 -12.48 -9.59
C GLN A 137 26.76 -13.86 -9.13
N ILE A 138 26.22 -14.39 -8.04
CA ILE A 138 26.56 -15.71 -7.51
C ILE A 138 25.55 -16.73 -8.01
N GLY A 139 26.04 -17.81 -8.64
CA GLY A 139 25.18 -18.88 -9.19
C GLY A 139 24.31 -18.43 -10.36
N VAL A 140 24.79 -17.47 -11.14
CA VAL A 140 24.14 -16.96 -12.35
C VAL A 140 25.14 -16.98 -13.51
N ALA A 141 24.62 -17.17 -14.72
CA ALA A 141 25.45 -17.22 -15.92
C ALA A 141 25.90 -15.82 -16.36
N ASP A 142 25.01 -14.87 -16.31
CA ASP A 142 25.20 -13.47 -16.68
C ASP A 142 24.19 -12.56 -15.96
N PRO A 143 24.29 -11.22 -16.10
CA PRO A 143 23.35 -10.32 -15.48
C PRO A 143 21.88 -10.49 -15.91
N ALA A 144 21.61 -10.94 -17.13
CA ALA A 144 20.24 -11.16 -17.60
C ALA A 144 19.63 -12.38 -16.90
N ASP A 145 20.38 -13.48 -16.78
CA ASP A 145 19.98 -14.67 -16.00
C ASP A 145 19.75 -14.32 -14.52
N GLY A 146 20.63 -13.49 -13.95
CA GLY A 146 20.48 -13.03 -12.57
C GLY A 146 19.22 -12.21 -12.34
N PHE A 147 18.89 -11.32 -13.28
CA PHE A 147 17.66 -10.54 -13.21
C PHE A 147 16.42 -11.42 -13.36
N GLU A 148 16.44 -12.38 -14.26
CA GLU A 148 15.34 -13.32 -14.45
C GLU A 148 15.12 -14.20 -13.19
N LYS A 149 16.20 -14.63 -12.53
CA LYS A 149 16.10 -15.35 -11.24
C LYS A 149 15.52 -14.46 -10.14
N LEU A 150 15.90 -13.17 -10.07
CA LEU A 150 15.32 -12.21 -9.13
C LEU A 150 13.82 -12.00 -9.40
N ARG A 151 13.42 -11.88 -10.67
CA ARG A 151 12.02 -11.73 -11.08
C ARG A 151 11.20 -12.94 -10.67
N ARG A 152 11.65 -14.15 -11.00
CA ARG A 152 10.98 -15.40 -10.60
C ARG A 152 10.91 -15.55 -9.08
N PHE A 153 11.96 -15.18 -8.38
CA PHE A 153 11.98 -15.21 -6.93
C PHE A 153 10.93 -14.25 -6.35
N ARG A 154 10.86 -13.03 -6.84
CA ARG A 154 9.84 -12.06 -6.44
C ARG A 154 8.43 -12.60 -6.68
N GLU A 155 8.13 -13.08 -7.88
CA GLU A 155 6.80 -13.56 -8.27
C GLU A 155 6.31 -14.72 -7.39
N ASN A 156 7.21 -15.65 -7.03
CA ASN A 156 6.82 -16.86 -6.32
C ASN A 156 7.03 -16.77 -4.80
N TYR A 157 7.97 -15.98 -4.32
CA TYR A 157 8.32 -15.92 -2.89
C TYR A 157 7.79 -14.68 -2.17
N ALA A 158 7.59 -13.54 -2.83
CA ALA A 158 7.01 -12.36 -2.18
C ALA A 158 5.60 -12.58 -1.61
N PRO A 159 4.72 -13.41 -2.22
CA PRO A 159 3.46 -13.78 -1.59
C PRO A 159 3.62 -14.59 -0.29
N ILE A 160 4.74 -15.34 -0.13
CA ILE A 160 5.05 -16.14 1.06
C ILE A 160 5.63 -15.24 2.16
N ASP A 161 6.55 -14.34 1.82
CA ASP A 161 7.12 -13.35 2.73
C ASP A 161 7.06 -11.93 2.14
N PRO A 162 5.95 -11.18 2.37
CA PRO A 162 5.78 -9.83 1.81
C PRO A 162 6.81 -8.80 2.30
N LYS A 163 7.56 -9.09 3.37
CA LYS A 163 8.57 -8.17 3.92
C LYS A 163 9.71 -7.88 2.94
N ILE A 164 9.99 -8.79 2.00
CA ILE A 164 11.06 -8.62 1.01
C ILE A 164 10.67 -7.67 -0.13
N GLU A 165 9.38 -7.49 -0.39
CA GLU A 165 8.86 -6.78 -1.57
C GLU A 165 9.40 -5.35 -1.69
N ARG A 166 9.36 -4.59 -0.60
CA ARG A 166 9.83 -3.19 -0.59
C ARG A 166 11.33 -3.06 -0.94
N TYR A 167 12.13 -4.09 -0.61
CA TYR A 167 13.56 -4.11 -0.94
C TYR A 167 13.76 -4.56 -2.38
N LEU A 168 13.09 -5.62 -2.80
CA LEU A 168 13.19 -6.16 -4.16
C LEU A 168 12.82 -5.12 -5.22
N THR A 169 11.76 -4.35 -5.01
CA THR A 169 11.37 -3.27 -5.94
C THR A 169 12.52 -2.30 -6.20
N THR A 170 13.22 -1.86 -5.15
CA THR A 170 14.36 -0.95 -5.28
C THR A 170 15.58 -1.66 -5.88
N TRP A 171 15.94 -2.84 -5.37
CA TRP A 171 17.14 -3.54 -5.79
C TRP A 171 17.05 -4.11 -7.22
N MET A 172 15.88 -4.49 -7.69
CA MET A 172 15.69 -4.91 -9.08
C MET A 172 15.87 -3.74 -10.05
N ARG A 173 15.41 -2.54 -9.68
CA ARG A 173 15.69 -1.32 -10.47
C ARG A 173 17.19 -1.03 -10.47
N ASP A 174 17.82 -1.02 -9.30
CA ASP A 174 19.26 -0.79 -9.16
C ASP A 174 20.08 -1.82 -9.95
N TYR A 175 19.64 -3.07 -9.95
CA TYR A 175 20.27 -4.16 -10.71
C TYR A 175 20.28 -3.88 -12.22
N ARG A 176 19.14 -3.47 -12.76
CA ARG A 176 19.04 -3.13 -14.19
C ARG A 176 19.93 -1.95 -14.55
N ILE A 177 19.95 -0.92 -13.69
CA ILE A 177 20.80 0.26 -13.88
C ILE A 177 22.28 -0.14 -13.79
N TYR A 178 22.66 -0.87 -12.71
CA TYR A 178 24.05 -1.20 -12.42
C TYR A 178 24.66 -2.15 -13.43
N TYR A 179 23.90 -3.11 -13.93
CA TYR A 179 24.38 -4.10 -14.93
C TYR A 179 24.04 -3.71 -16.37
N GLY A 180 23.41 -2.59 -16.60
CA GLY A 180 23.13 -2.08 -17.95
C GLY A 180 22.06 -2.87 -18.71
N LEU A 181 21.09 -3.42 -18.01
CA LEU A 181 19.97 -4.18 -18.59
C LEU A 181 18.79 -3.31 -19.06
N LEU A 182 18.97 -1.99 -19.11
CA LEU A 182 18.00 -1.08 -19.71
C LEU A 182 18.29 -0.91 -21.21
N PRO A 183 17.29 -0.85 -22.08
CA PRO A 183 16.02 -0.16 -21.89
C PRO A 183 14.85 -1.12 -21.78
N ASP A 184 13.98 -0.87 -20.85
CA ASP A 184 12.67 -1.49 -20.87
C ASP A 184 11.64 -0.48 -20.38
N GLU A 185 10.67 -0.22 -21.22
CA GLU A 185 9.52 0.65 -20.94
C GLU A 185 8.67 0.10 -19.77
N SER A 186 8.91 -1.14 -19.36
CA SER A 186 8.19 -1.81 -18.26
C SER A 186 8.59 -1.39 -16.84
N ALA A 187 9.66 -0.61 -16.67
CA ALA A 187 9.92 0.08 -15.38
C ALA A 187 8.90 1.21 -15.11
N ALA A 188 7.99 1.42 -16.04
CA ALA A 188 7.06 2.53 -16.11
C ALA A 188 5.75 2.32 -15.34
N GLU A 189 5.48 1.19 -14.71
CA GLU A 189 4.18 1.01 -14.04
C GLU A 189 3.95 2.02 -12.89
N ASP A 190 5.00 2.41 -12.20
CA ASP A 190 4.93 3.48 -11.18
C ASP A 190 5.14 4.88 -11.78
N ASP A 191 5.67 4.95 -12.99
CA ASP A 191 5.96 6.18 -13.72
C ASP A 191 4.75 6.74 -14.48
N GLY A 192 3.84 5.90 -14.94
CA GLY A 192 2.70 6.33 -15.76
C GLY A 192 1.80 7.34 -15.07
N ALA A 193 1.49 7.15 -13.78
CA ALA A 193 0.61 8.06 -13.05
C ALA A 193 1.27 9.42 -12.77
N LEU A 194 2.57 9.46 -12.43
CA LEU A 194 3.28 10.74 -12.25
C LEU A 194 3.56 11.43 -13.59
N THR A 195 3.83 10.68 -14.63
CA THR A 195 3.95 11.20 -16.01
C THR A 195 2.62 11.80 -16.47
N ALA A 196 1.49 11.19 -16.12
CA ALA A 196 0.16 11.75 -16.38
C ALA A 196 -0.05 13.10 -15.69
N LEU A 197 0.40 13.27 -14.45
CA LEU A 197 0.33 14.56 -13.76
C LEU A 197 1.29 15.61 -14.35
N MET A 198 2.44 15.18 -14.85
CA MET A 198 3.46 16.06 -15.46
C MET A 198 3.01 16.58 -16.82
N HIS A 199 2.37 15.73 -17.63
CA HIS A 199 1.87 16.04 -18.97
C HIS A 199 0.33 16.08 -19.00
N ALA A 200 -0.27 16.72 -18.01
CA ALA A 200 -1.72 16.72 -17.83
C ALA A 200 -2.50 17.26 -19.06
N ALA A 201 -1.88 18.16 -19.86
CA ALA A 201 -2.50 18.72 -21.05
C ALA A 201 -2.81 17.65 -22.11
N ASP A 202 -1.88 16.69 -22.29
CA ASP A 202 -1.96 15.65 -23.32
C ASP A 202 -2.49 14.31 -22.78
N THR A 203 -2.73 14.22 -21.48
CA THR A 203 -3.18 12.98 -20.84
C THR A 203 -4.70 12.82 -20.90
N PRO A 204 -5.25 11.64 -21.26
CA PRO A 204 -6.69 11.36 -21.21
C PRO A 204 -7.28 11.53 -19.79
N ASP A 205 -8.54 11.95 -19.71
CA ASP A 205 -9.22 12.26 -18.44
C ASP A 205 -9.20 11.10 -17.45
N ASP A 206 -9.50 9.88 -17.88
CA ASP A 206 -9.53 8.70 -17.01
C ASP A 206 -8.16 8.41 -16.37
N THR A 207 -7.09 8.56 -17.15
CA THR A 207 -5.73 8.37 -16.69
C THR A 207 -5.32 9.49 -15.73
N LEU A 208 -5.62 10.73 -16.08
CA LEU A 208 -5.32 11.90 -15.25
C LEU A 208 -6.10 11.86 -13.92
N PHE A 209 -7.38 11.53 -13.97
CA PHE A 209 -8.22 11.38 -12.78
C PHE A 209 -7.66 10.31 -11.84
N SER A 210 -7.33 9.12 -12.38
CA SER A 210 -6.73 8.04 -11.61
C SER A 210 -5.40 8.46 -10.96
N ALA A 211 -4.58 9.22 -11.69
CA ALA A 211 -3.30 9.74 -11.19
C ALA A 211 -3.51 10.78 -10.06
N ILE A 212 -4.46 11.70 -10.22
CA ILE A 212 -4.80 12.69 -9.18
C ILE A 212 -5.29 11.97 -7.91
N CYS A 213 -6.22 11.03 -8.02
CA CYS A 213 -6.75 10.27 -6.88
C CYS A 213 -5.69 9.41 -6.20
N ARG A 214 -4.76 8.83 -6.97
CA ARG A 214 -3.66 8.03 -6.42
C ARG A 214 -2.75 8.86 -5.52
N PHE A 215 -2.35 10.06 -5.94
CA PHE A 215 -1.40 10.90 -5.20
C PHE A 215 -2.07 11.92 -4.27
N SER A 216 -3.36 12.12 -4.35
CA SER A 216 -4.09 12.97 -3.42
C SER A 216 -4.14 12.35 -2.02
N SER A 217 -3.90 13.16 -0.98
CA SER A 217 -4.17 12.75 0.41
C SER A 217 -5.67 12.76 0.73
N TYR A 218 -6.49 13.46 -0.06
CA TYR A 218 -7.94 13.48 0.06
C TYR A 218 -8.55 12.43 -0.87
N ASP A 219 -9.42 11.56 -0.36
CA ASP A 219 -10.10 10.53 -1.14
C ASP A 219 -11.36 11.08 -1.81
N PHE A 220 -11.17 11.64 -3.00
CA PHE A 220 -12.25 12.22 -3.78
C PHE A 220 -13.34 11.21 -4.20
N CYS A 221 -12.96 9.95 -4.40
CA CYS A 221 -13.88 8.90 -4.84
C CYS A 221 -14.95 8.54 -3.78
N ARG A 222 -14.66 8.82 -2.50
CA ARG A 222 -15.62 8.63 -1.40
C ARG A 222 -16.51 9.85 -1.16
N SER A 223 -16.21 10.99 -1.78
CA SER A 223 -17.02 12.22 -1.66
C SER A 223 -18.48 12.00 -2.03
N ARG A 224 -19.38 12.68 -1.32
CA ARG A 224 -20.83 12.66 -1.61
C ARG A 224 -21.14 13.24 -2.99
N ALA A 225 -20.42 14.29 -3.40
CA ALA A 225 -20.58 14.88 -4.72
C ALA A 225 -20.17 13.90 -5.83
N TYR A 226 -19.02 13.24 -5.67
CA TYR A 226 -18.56 12.25 -6.65
C TYR A 226 -19.48 11.02 -6.72
N LYS A 227 -19.97 10.49 -5.58
CA LYS A 227 -20.90 9.36 -5.56
C LYS A 227 -22.22 9.69 -6.31
N ALA A 228 -22.68 10.93 -6.23
CA ALA A 228 -23.90 11.37 -6.92
C ALA A 228 -23.67 11.68 -8.41
N HIS A 229 -22.54 12.31 -8.76
CA HIS A 229 -22.26 12.81 -10.11
C HIS A 229 -20.83 12.46 -10.57
N PRO A 230 -20.48 11.17 -10.73
CA PRO A 230 -19.09 10.75 -10.92
C PRO A 230 -18.45 11.31 -12.21
N LYS A 231 -19.19 11.39 -13.30
CA LYS A 231 -18.66 11.86 -14.60
C LYS A 231 -18.34 13.35 -14.60
N GLU A 232 -19.27 14.16 -14.13
CA GLU A 232 -19.11 15.62 -14.08
C GLU A 232 -18.02 16.01 -13.08
N CYS A 233 -17.97 15.34 -11.92
CA CYS A 233 -16.97 15.58 -10.90
C CYS A 233 -15.56 15.20 -11.39
N ALA A 234 -15.41 14.07 -12.08
CA ALA A 234 -14.13 13.66 -12.66
C ALA A 234 -13.67 14.64 -13.75
N ALA A 235 -14.57 15.01 -14.65
CA ALA A 235 -14.27 15.96 -15.73
C ALA A 235 -13.87 17.34 -15.18
N LEU A 236 -14.59 17.84 -14.16
CA LEU A 236 -14.22 19.12 -13.52
C LEU A 236 -12.83 19.02 -12.85
N LEU A 237 -12.58 17.96 -12.09
CA LEU A 237 -11.29 17.79 -11.41
C LEU A 237 -10.11 17.75 -12.40
N CYS A 238 -10.25 17.01 -13.50
CA CYS A 238 -9.23 16.95 -14.55
C CYS A 238 -9.03 18.32 -15.22
N ARG A 239 -10.10 19.04 -15.52
CA ARG A 239 -10.03 20.36 -16.12
C ARG A 239 -9.37 21.37 -15.20
N VAL A 240 -9.80 21.46 -13.95
CA VAL A 240 -9.20 22.35 -12.94
C VAL A 240 -7.72 22.07 -12.77
N TYR A 241 -7.31 20.79 -12.76
CA TYR A 241 -5.89 20.44 -12.66
C TYR A 241 -5.09 20.94 -13.85
N ARG A 242 -5.58 20.73 -15.09
CA ARG A 242 -4.92 21.21 -16.32
C ARG A 242 -4.81 22.73 -16.37
N ASP A 243 -5.92 23.42 -16.13
CA ASP A 243 -5.97 24.87 -16.20
C ASP A 243 -5.10 25.52 -15.12
N PHE A 244 -5.02 24.90 -13.94
CA PHE A 244 -4.11 25.37 -12.90
C PHE A 244 -2.65 25.03 -13.18
N ALA A 245 -2.35 23.92 -13.83
CA ALA A 245 -1.00 23.60 -14.32
C ALA A 245 -0.55 24.64 -15.36
N ALA A 246 -1.37 24.91 -16.37
CA ALA A 246 -1.11 25.94 -17.37
C ALA A 246 -0.96 27.36 -16.77
N PHE A 247 -1.77 27.68 -15.76
CA PHE A 247 -1.62 28.94 -15.02
C PHE A 247 -0.28 29.00 -14.28
N CYS A 248 0.15 27.92 -13.64
CA CYS A 248 1.46 27.88 -12.97
C CYS A 248 2.61 28.03 -13.96
N ASP A 249 2.56 27.35 -15.09
CA ASP A 249 3.60 27.42 -16.13
C ASP A 249 3.74 28.84 -16.71
N THR A 250 2.62 29.56 -16.86
CA THR A 250 2.62 30.91 -17.42
C THR A 250 2.97 32.00 -16.40
N HIS A 251 2.50 31.87 -15.16
CA HIS A 251 2.53 32.98 -14.19
C HIS A 251 3.44 32.72 -12.98
N ARG A 252 4.06 31.54 -12.88
CA ARG A 252 4.87 31.16 -11.72
C ARG A 252 6.26 30.67 -12.14
N LYS A 253 7.22 30.77 -11.22
CA LYS A 253 8.61 30.32 -11.44
C LYS A 253 8.77 28.80 -11.48
N ARG A 254 7.81 28.08 -10.94
CA ARG A 254 7.80 26.61 -10.86
C ARG A 254 6.48 26.09 -11.40
N SER A 255 6.55 25.02 -12.19
CA SER A 255 5.38 24.30 -12.66
C SER A 255 4.55 23.77 -11.48
N LEU A 256 3.30 23.42 -11.73
CA LEU A 256 2.48 22.77 -10.71
C LEU A 256 3.12 21.46 -10.25
N PHE A 257 3.66 20.68 -11.17
CA PHE A 257 4.34 19.41 -10.85
C PHE A 257 5.55 19.63 -9.94
N GLU A 258 6.39 20.64 -10.22
CA GLU A 258 7.52 20.97 -9.33
C GLU A 258 7.10 21.49 -7.95
N ARG A 259 5.94 22.11 -7.85
CA ARG A 259 5.38 22.55 -6.57
C ARG A 259 4.90 21.37 -5.73
N LEU A 260 4.28 20.37 -6.37
CA LEU A 260 3.73 19.19 -5.70
C LEU A 260 4.84 18.18 -5.32
N PHE A 261 5.83 18.00 -6.19
CA PHE A 261 6.82 16.92 -6.05
C PHE A 261 8.27 17.41 -5.88
N GLY A 262 8.45 18.71 -5.69
CA GLY A 262 9.77 19.34 -5.56
C GLY A 262 10.48 19.56 -6.89
N ALA A 263 11.59 20.32 -6.88
CA ALA A 263 12.43 20.50 -8.04
C ALA A 263 13.34 19.27 -8.25
N LYS A 264 13.84 19.07 -9.48
CA LYS A 264 14.87 18.06 -9.75
C LYS A 264 16.15 18.40 -8.99
N VAL A 265 16.67 17.46 -8.22
CA VAL A 265 17.91 17.58 -7.45
C VAL A 265 18.81 16.40 -7.76
N THR A 266 20.10 16.67 -7.89
CA THR A 266 21.13 15.63 -8.00
C THR A 266 21.69 15.32 -6.62
N MET A 267 21.64 14.05 -6.24
CA MET A 267 22.15 13.55 -4.96
C MET A 267 22.97 12.28 -5.15
N SER A 268 23.92 12.04 -4.24
CA SER A 268 24.65 10.78 -4.21
C SER A 268 23.67 9.60 -4.01
N TYR A 269 23.85 8.56 -4.81
CA TYR A 269 22.99 7.40 -4.81
C TYR A 269 23.80 6.11 -4.67
N PRO A 270 23.94 5.54 -3.46
CA PRO A 270 24.59 4.26 -3.31
C PRO A 270 23.67 3.17 -3.87
N MET A 271 24.16 2.46 -4.90
CA MET A 271 23.44 1.31 -5.48
C MET A 271 23.28 0.21 -4.43
N PHE A 272 22.18 -0.51 -4.50
CA PHE A 272 21.84 -1.62 -3.59
C PHE A 272 21.92 -1.23 -2.10
N ARG A 273 21.49 -0.01 -1.78
CA ARG A 273 21.45 0.48 -0.39
C ARG A 273 20.74 -0.53 0.52
N SER A 274 21.34 -0.78 1.67
CA SER A 274 20.87 -1.76 2.66
C SER A 274 20.95 -3.23 2.22
N ALA A 275 21.76 -3.56 1.20
CA ALA A 275 22.12 -4.91 0.83
C ALA A 275 23.60 -5.18 1.13
N VAL A 276 23.95 -6.46 1.28
CA VAL A 276 25.35 -6.89 1.25
C VAL A 276 25.76 -7.01 -0.22
N PHE A 277 26.40 -5.97 -0.71
CA PHE A 277 26.83 -5.85 -2.10
C PHE A 277 28.28 -5.42 -2.18
N TRP A 278 29.05 -6.10 -3.03
CA TRP A 278 30.45 -5.78 -3.28
C TRP A 278 30.64 -5.24 -4.70
N GLU A 279 31.07 -3.99 -4.78
CA GLU A 279 31.41 -3.37 -6.05
C GLU A 279 32.69 -3.96 -6.62
N ARG A 280 32.57 -4.66 -7.75
CA ARG A 280 33.71 -5.26 -8.45
C ARG A 280 34.32 -4.25 -9.41
N GLY A 281 35.41 -3.59 -8.98
CA GLY A 281 36.13 -2.64 -9.80
C GLY A 281 35.39 -1.31 -10.04
N SER A 282 35.98 -0.43 -10.85
CA SER A 282 35.36 0.82 -11.22
C SER A 282 34.32 0.60 -12.32
N GLN A 283 33.10 1.04 -12.09
CA GLN A 283 32.07 1.08 -13.13
C GLN A 283 32.44 2.13 -14.19
N PRO A 284 32.16 1.86 -15.48
CA PRO A 284 32.40 2.84 -16.53
C PRO A 284 31.50 4.06 -16.34
N ASP A 285 32.02 5.21 -16.69
CA ASP A 285 31.24 6.46 -16.70
C ASP A 285 30.08 6.32 -17.69
N ARG A 286 28.87 6.51 -17.19
CA ARG A 286 27.67 6.42 -18.00
C ARG A 286 26.49 7.12 -17.34
N THR A 287 25.52 7.47 -18.16
CA THR A 287 24.24 8.02 -17.73
C THR A 287 23.11 7.12 -18.20
N VAL A 288 22.20 6.79 -17.30
CA VAL A 288 21.01 5.95 -17.55
C VAL A 288 19.78 6.75 -17.21
N LYS A 289 18.94 7.00 -18.21
CA LYS A 289 17.64 7.67 -18.01
C LYS A 289 16.57 6.64 -17.72
N CYS A 290 15.86 6.82 -16.62
CA CYS A 290 14.71 6.00 -16.22
C CYS A 290 13.44 6.86 -16.40
N GLY A 291 12.95 6.92 -17.63
CA GLY A 291 11.89 7.86 -18.02
C GLY A 291 12.37 9.32 -18.03
N GLU A 292 11.43 10.25 -18.01
CA GLU A 292 11.73 11.70 -18.04
C GLU A 292 12.07 12.28 -16.65
N ARG A 293 11.78 11.55 -15.60
CA ARG A 293 11.82 12.06 -14.23
C ARG A 293 13.08 11.70 -13.47
N GLU A 294 13.75 10.64 -13.84
CA GLU A 294 14.92 10.13 -13.14
C GLU A 294 16.06 9.84 -14.09
N GLU A 295 17.24 10.25 -13.67
CA GLU A 295 18.48 9.99 -14.36
C GLU A 295 19.53 9.53 -13.35
N TYR A 296 20.23 8.46 -13.66
CA TYR A 296 21.30 7.92 -12.85
C TYR A 296 22.62 8.09 -13.60
N THR A 297 23.57 8.75 -12.98
CA THR A 297 24.89 9.02 -13.58
C THR A 297 25.97 8.37 -12.73
N CYS A 298 26.77 7.52 -13.35
CA CYS A 298 28.03 7.01 -12.79
C CYS A 298 29.19 7.85 -13.28
N LYS A 299 29.98 8.40 -12.36
CA LYS A 299 31.25 9.09 -12.67
C LYS A 299 32.32 8.58 -11.71
N ASN A 300 33.43 8.11 -12.27
CA ASN A 300 34.54 7.53 -11.49
C ASN A 300 34.07 6.44 -10.49
N GLY A 301 33.13 5.60 -10.88
CA GLY A 301 32.54 4.56 -10.03
C GLY A 301 31.51 5.07 -9.01
N LEU A 302 31.28 6.36 -8.87
CA LEU A 302 30.33 6.93 -7.94
C LEU A 302 29.00 7.23 -8.66
N TRP A 303 27.92 6.72 -8.11
CA TRP A 303 26.58 6.91 -8.64
C TRP A 303 25.90 8.14 -8.01
N SER A 304 25.25 8.90 -8.84
CA SER A 304 24.33 9.98 -8.46
C SER A 304 22.98 9.79 -9.15
N ARG A 305 21.92 10.21 -8.48
CA ARG A 305 20.56 10.25 -9.01
C ARG A 305 20.11 11.70 -9.14
N THR A 306 19.69 12.08 -10.33
CA THR A 306 18.97 13.32 -10.58
C THR A 306 17.49 13.00 -10.71
N GLY A 307 16.67 13.59 -9.87
CA GLY A 307 15.22 13.33 -9.86
C GLY A 307 14.49 14.25 -8.92
N TYR A 308 13.18 14.15 -8.89
CA TYR A 308 12.38 14.93 -7.97
C TYR A 308 12.57 14.44 -6.52
N VAL A 309 12.61 15.39 -5.57
CA VAL A 309 12.97 15.10 -4.16
C VAL A 309 11.87 14.35 -3.45
N ASP A 310 10.63 14.75 -3.66
CA ASP A 310 9.48 14.16 -2.98
C ASP A 310 8.78 13.10 -3.84
N LYS A 311 8.69 11.91 -3.27
CA LYS A 311 7.79 10.84 -3.74
C LYS A 311 6.90 10.42 -2.56
N PRO A 312 6.05 11.30 -2.04
CA PRO A 312 5.08 10.85 -1.06
C PRO A 312 4.10 9.90 -1.75
N ASP A 313 3.72 8.83 -1.07
CA ASP A 313 2.61 7.97 -1.52
C ASP A 313 1.33 8.82 -1.65
N LYS A 314 1.19 9.82 -0.76
CA LYS A 314 0.11 10.80 -0.76
C LYS A 314 0.64 12.23 -0.59
N ASN A 315 0.18 13.14 -1.47
CA ASN A 315 0.58 14.54 -1.46
C ASN A 315 -0.48 15.42 -0.79
N ARG A 316 -0.12 16.10 0.30
CA ARG A 316 -1.04 16.94 1.08
C ARG A 316 -1.48 18.20 0.30
N GLU A 317 -0.59 18.83 -0.48
CA GLU A 317 -0.96 20.01 -1.27
C GLU A 317 -1.95 19.64 -2.37
N LEU A 318 -1.72 18.52 -3.05
CA LEU A 318 -2.68 17.98 -4.02
C LEU A 318 -4.02 17.63 -3.34
N GLY A 319 -3.98 17.02 -2.15
CA GLY A 319 -5.19 16.73 -1.38
C GLY A 319 -6.00 17.98 -1.04
N ARG A 320 -5.34 19.09 -0.62
CA ARG A 320 -6.02 20.38 -0.39
C ARG A 320 -6.67 20.94 -1.64
N MET A 321 -6.00 20.83 -2.79
CA MET A 321 -6.56 21.25 -4.08
C MET A 321 -7.81 20.43 -4.43
N VAL A 322 -7.74 19.11 -4.30
CA VAL A 322 -8.86 18.19 -4.58
C VAL A 322 -10.02 18.44 -3.61
N LYS A 323 -9.74 18.64 -2.32
CA LYS A 323 -10.74 18.98 -1.31
C LYS A 323 -11.44 20.32 -1.61
N ALA A 324 -10.72 21.32 -2.14
CA ALA A 324 -11.31 22.58 -2.55
C ALA A 324 -12.25 22.43 -3.74
N VAL A 325 -11.92 21.57 -4.71
CA VAL A 325 -12.83 21.23 -5.82
C VAL A 325 -14.10 20.55 -5.29
N ASP A 326 -13.96 19.58 -4.36
CA ASP A 326 -15.13 18.93 -3.74
C ASP A 326 -16.00 19.91 -2.95
N GLY A 327 -15.40 20.82 -2.20
CA GLY A 327 -16.13 21.86 -1.48
C GLY A 327 -17.02 22.70 -2.43
N HIS A 328 -16.47 23.12 -3.58
CA HIS A 328 -17.23 23.86 -4.58
C HIS A 328 -18.33 23.01 -5.24
N LEU A 329 -18.04 21.74 -5.55
CA LEU A 329 -19.03 20.79 -6.07
C LEU A 329 -20.22 20.62 -5.11
N ARG A 330 -19.95 20.56 -3.81
CA ARG A 330 -21.01 20.46 -2.78
C ARG A 330 -21.89 21.72 -2.76
N GLU A 331 -21.31 22.90 -2.93
CA GLU A 331 -22.09 24.15 -3.08
C GLU A 331 -22.98 24.09 -4.32
N VAL A 332 -22.42 23.69 -5.48
CA VAL A 332 -23.16 23.59 -6.75
C VAL A 332 -24.33 22.61 -6.68
N TYR A 333 -24.13 21.45 -6.03
CA TYR A 333 -25.16 20.41 -5.89
C TYR A 333 -26.01 20.54 -4.62
N SER A 334 -25.89 21.64 -3.87
CA SER A 334 -26.65 21.88 -2.62
C SER A 334 -26.46 20.76 -1.58
N LEU A 335 -25.27 20.18 -1.52
CA LEU A 335 -24.88 19.18 -0.52
C LEU A 335 -24.34 19.86 0.74
N PRO A 336 -24.27 19.15 1.89
CA PRO A 336 -23.67 19.68 3.11
C PRO A 336 -22.27 20.27 2.85
N PRO A 337 -22.01 21.50 3.33
CA PRO A 337 -20.76 22.19 3.04
C PRO A 337 -19.57 21.45 3.63
N LEU A 338 -18.42 21.59 3.00
CA LEU A 338 -17.14 21.08 3.47
C LEU A 338 -16.28 22.27 3.92
N THR A 339 -15.62 22.16 5.06
CA THR A 339 -14.64 23.17 5.50
C THR A 339 -13.50 23.24 4.48
N LEU A 340 -13.33 24.42 3.87
CA LEU A 340 -12.25 24.60 2.90
C LEU A 340 -10.89 24.55 3.60
N PRO A 341 -9.91 23.89 3.01
CA PRO A 341 -8.59 23.81 3.61
C PRO A 341 -7.89 25.17 3.60
N ASP A 342 -7.17 25.47 4.67
CA ASP A 342 -6.34 26.67 4.76
C ASP A 342 -5.25 26.68 3.68
N GLY A 343 -4.94 27.87 3.15
CA GLY A 343 -3.87 28.08 2.18
C GLY A 343 -4.27 27.89 0.71
N VAL A 344 -5.53 27.64 0.41
CA VAL A 344 -6.03 27.64 -0.97
C VAL A 344 -6.09 29.09 -1.49
N SER A 345 -5.41 29.36 -2.61
CA SER A 345 -5.37 30.73 -3.14
C SER A 345 -6.73 31.15 -3.71
N LYS A 346 -7.11 32.43 -3.53
CA LYS A 346 -8.31 33.01 -4.13
C LYS A 346 -8.36 32.82 -5.65
N GLN A 347 -7.20 32.83 -6.30
CA GLN A 347 -7.07 32.60 -7.74
C GLN A 347 -7.47 31.16 -8.12
N PHE A 348 -7.09 30.19 -7.30
CA PHE A 348 -7.48 28.79 -7.52
C PHE A 348 -8.99 28.59 -7.34
N CYS A 349 -9.59 29.20 -6.31
CA CYS A 349 -11.05 29.16 -6.12
C CYS A 349 -11.80 29.82 -7.29
N ALA A 350 -11.31 30.95 -7.80
CA ALA A 350 -11.91 31.59 -8.97
C ALA A 350 -11.82 30.72 -10.24
N LEU A 351 -10.71 29.98 -10.39
CA LEU A 351 -10.53 29.05 -11.48
C LEU A 351 -11.50 27.88 -11.37
N ILE A 352 -11.68 27.29 -10.18
CA ILE A 352 -12.67 26.24 -9.94
C ILE A 352 -14.07 26.71 -10.34
N ALA A 353 -14.47 27.90 -9.89
CA ALA A 353 -15.80 28.45 -10.20
C ALA A 353 -16.02 28.67 -11.69
N ARG A 354 -15.00 29.15 -12.41
CA ARG A 354 -15.03 29.31 -13.86
C ARG A 354 -15.22 27.97 -14.57
N ASP A 355 -14.40 27.00 -14.22
CA ASP A 355 -14.38 25.69 -14.88
C ASP A 355 -15.65 24.90 -14.56
N ALA A 356 -16.17 25.03 -13.33
CA ALA A 356 -17.44 24.43 -12.93
C ALA A 356 -18.63 24.97 -13.75
N ALA A 357 -18.65 26.27 -14.02
CA ALA A 357 -19.69 26.87 -14.85
C ALA A 357 -19.70 26.36 -16.31
N GLU A 358 -18.56 25.92 -16.81
CA GLU A 358 -18.43 25.37 -18.16
C GLU A 358 -18.69 23.85 -18.23
N VAL A 359 -18.30 23.10 -17.19
CA VAL A 359 -18.42 21.63 -17.16
C VAL A 359 -19.78 21.17 -16.63
N ILE A 360 -20.31 21.88 -15.63
CA ILE A 360 -21.56 21.48 -14.97
C ILE A 360 -22.71 22.25 -15.56
N VAL A 361 -23.46 21.61 -16.46
CA VAL A 361 -24.70 22.15 -16.98
C VAL A 361 -25.82 21.84 -15.99
N ILE A 362 -26.09 22.77 -15.09
CA ILE A 362 -27.25 22.67 -14.19
C ILE A 362 -28.52 22.78 -15.06
N LYS A 363 -29.15 21.66 -15.36
CA LYS A 363 -30.49 21.69 -15.95
C LYS A 363 -31.40 22.38 -14.93
N PRO A 364 -32.11 23.48 -15.33
CA PRO A 364 -33.08 24.09 -14.43
C PRO A 364 -34.05 22.99 -13.96
N PRO A 365 -34.50 23.03 -12.69
CA PRO A 365 -35.43 22.05 -12.20
C PRO A 365 -36.63 22.05 -13.15
N VAL A 366 -36.95 20.88 -13.69
CA VAL A 366 -38.17 20.73 -14.48
C VAL A 366 -39.33 21.17 -13.55
N PRO A 367 -40.11 22.21 -13.90
CA PRO A 367 -41.18 22.65 -13.03
C PRO A 367 -42.10 21.45 -12.77
N GLU A 368 -42.26 21.10 -11.50
CA GLU A 368 -43.25 20.10 -11.11
C GLU A 368 -44.59 20.55 -11.68
N MET A 369 -45.07 19.84 -12.68
CA MET A 369 -46.41 20.06 -13.16
C MET A 369 -47.38 19.59 -12.08
N VAL A 370 -47.80 20.51 -11.24
CA VAL A 370 -48.86 20.28 -10.28
C VAL A 370 -50.14 20.08 -11.10
N PHE A 371 -50.52 18.85 -11.33
CA PHE A 371 -51.79 18.53 -11.93
C PHE A 371 -52.89 18.87 -10.94
N ASP A 372 -53.68 19.90 -11.27
CA ASP A 372 -54.87 20.27 -10.52
C ASP A 372 -55.94 19.17 -10.67
N LEU A 373 -55.88 18.19 -9.78
CA LEU A 373 -56.78 17.03 -9.77
C LEU A 373 -58.26 17.44 -9.62
N SER A 374 -58.53 18.69 -9.15
CA SER A 374 -59.89 19.20 -9.05
C SER A 374 -60.57 19.41 -10.42
N LYS A 375 -59.75 19.58 -11.49
CA LYS A 375 -60.26 19.74 -12.86
C LYS A 375 -60.51 18.41 -13.58
N LEU A 376 -59.98 17.28 -13.06
CA LEU A 376 -60.12 15.94 -13.67
C LEU A 376 -61.59 15.51 -13.82
N GLY A 377 -62.44 15.83 -12.84
CA GLY A 377 -63.85 15.51 -12.89
C GLY A 377 -64.59 16.29 -13.97
N ARG A 378 -64.13 17.50 -14.32
CA ARG A 378 -64.70 18.32 -15.39
C ARG A 378 -64.25 17.89 -16.77
N ILE A 379 -62.97 17.49 -16.88
CA ILE A 379 -62.39 16.94 -18.12
C ILE A 379 -63.01 15.58 -18.45
N ARG A 380 -63.23 14.71 -17.44
CA ARG A 380 -63.92 13.44 -17.65
C ARG A 380 -65.34 13.62 -18.12
N ARG A 381 -66.09 14.50 -17.51
CA ARG A 381 -67.48 14.84 -17.95
C ARG A 381 -67.51 15.38 -19.38
N ALA A 382 -66.60 16.27 -19.73
CA ALA A 382 -66.57 16.82 -21.10
C ALA A 382 -66.13 15.72 -22.13
N ALA A 383 -65.29 14.77 -21.72
CA ALA A 383 -64.91 13.63 -22.56
C ALA A 383 -66.07 12.64 -22.72
N ASP A 384 -66.80 12.35 -21.65
CA ASP A 384 -68.02 11.51 -21.70
C ASP A 384 -69.11 12.12 -22.56
N GLU A 385 -69.38 13.45 -22.43
CA GLU A 385 -70.31 14.19 -23.29
C GLU A 385 -69.89 14.16 -24.76
N THR A 386 -68.59 14.28 -25.04
CA THR A 386 -68.08 14.19 -26.41
C THR A 386 -68.20 12.77 -26.96
N ARG A 387 -67.97 11.76 -26.12
CA ARG A 387 -68.10 10.35 -26.51
C ARG A 387 -69.57 10.02 -26.79
N ASP A 388 -70.48 10.45 -25.94
CA ASP A 388 -71.91 10.19 -26.11
C ASP A 388 -72.51 10.94 -27.31
N SER A 389 -71.94 12.10 -27.70
CA SER A 389 -72.26 12.80 -28.92
C SER A 389 -71.72 12.20 -30.22
N LEU A 390 -70.72 11.32 -30.12
CA LEU A 390 -70.09 10.63 -31.24
C LEU A 390 -70.62 9.21 -31.46
N LEU A 391 -71.37 8.66 -30.51
CA LEU A 391 -72.05 7.36 -30.65
C LEU A 391 -73.28 7.53 -31.51
N VAL A 392 -73.11 7.50 -32.80
CA VAL A 392 -74.19 7.31 -33.78
C VAL A 392 -74.48 5.81 -33.86
N ASP A 393 -75.72 5.46 -33.59
CA ASP A 393 -76.28 4.11 -33.69
C ASP A 393 -75.88 3.40 -34.96
N ASP A 394 -75.13 2.27 -34.84
CA ASP A 394 -75.06 1.30 -35.90
C ASP A 394 -75.08 -0.12 -35.30
N THR A 395 -76.33 -0.66 -35.29
CA THR A 395 -76.66 -2.05 -34.99
C THR A 395 -76.11 -2.98 -36.05
N GLN A 396 -75.23 -3.87 -35.69
CA GLN A 396 -75.26 -5.30 -36.09
C GLN A 396 -74.12 -6.08 -35.47
N GLU A 397 -74.49 -7.07 -34.67
CA GLU A 397 -73.73 -8.23 -34.22
C GLU A 397 -73.49 -9.24 -35.37
N PRO A 398 -72.81 -10.39 -35.19
CA PRO A 398 -72.10 -10.92 -34.01
C PRO A 398 -70.77 -11.69 -34.33
N ALA A 399 -70.22 -12.25 -33.28
CA ALA A 399 -69.60 -13.56 -33.10
C ALA A 399 -68.08 -13.66 -32.81
N GLU A 400 -67.84 -14.14 -31.60
CA GLU A 400 -66.90 -15.24 -31.19
C GLU A 400 -65.41 -15.03 -31.38
N ALA A 401 -64.61 -15.23 -30.47
CA ALA A 401 -64.18 -16.07 -29.37
C ALA A 401 -62.75 -15.67 -29.04
N GLU A 402 -62.18 -15.80 -28.02
CA GLU A 402 -61.80 -16.67 -26.95
C GLU A 402 -60.65 -16.04 -26.11
N THR A 403 -60.86 -16.08 -24.88
CA THR A 403 -59.97 -16.14 -23.70
C THR A 403 -58.48 -16.36 -23.88
N ALA A 404 -57.68 -15.55 -23.20
CA ALA A 404 -56.59 -16.05 -22.34
C ALA A 404 -56.21 -15.01 -21.24
N LYS A 405 -56.27 -15.50 -20.04
CA LYS A 405 -55.92 -14.85 -18.77
C LYS A 405 -54.40 -14.89 -18.54
N PRO A 406 -53.80 -13.93 -17.88
CA PRO A 406 -52.40 -14.03 -17.49
C PRO A 406 -52.25 -14.74 -16.13
N GLU A 407 -51.28 -15.61 -16.07
CA GLU A 407 -50.81 -16.32 -14.86
C GLU A 407 -49.78 -15.49 -14.08
N GLU A 408 -49.98 -15.49 -12.77
CA GLU A 408 -49.00 -15.04 -11.77
C GLU A 408 -47.89 -16.06 -11.56
N PRO A 409 -46.67 -15.66 -11.12
CA PRO A 409 -45.58 -16.58 -10.83
C PRO A 409 -45.65 -17.11 -9.40
N PRO A 410 -45.20 -18.37 -9.18
CA PRO A 410 -45.22 -18.98 -7.86
C PRO A 410 -44.02 -18.66 -6.99
N THR A 411 -44.32 -18.40 -5.73
CA THR A 411 -43.46 -18.41 -4.55
C THR A 411 -42.96 -19.83 -4.22
N GLY A 412 -41.74 -19.92 -3.74
CA GLY A 412 -41.26 -21.15 -3.09
C GLY A 412 -39.83 -21.07 -2.60
N ALA A 413 -39.66 -20.78 -1.30
CA ALA A 413 -38.40 -20.98 -0.56
C ALA A 413 -38.21 -22.49 -0.25
N PRO A 414 -37.01 -22.94 0.17
CA PRO A 414 -36.78 -22.93 1.60
C PRO A 414 -35.39 -22.53 2.10
N ALA A 415 -35.41 -22.13 3.34
CA ALA A 415 -34.30 -21.71 4.19
C ALA A 415 -33.35 -22.85 4.54
N GLU A 416 -32.08 -22.53 4.67
CA GLU A 416 -31.15 -23.30 5.47
C GLU A 416 -30.42 -22.41 6.47
N LYS A 417 -30.24 -22.96 7.66
CA LYS A 417 -29.97 -22.31 8.93
C LYS A 417 -28.52 -21.86 9.10
N LEU A 418 -28.35 -20.70 9.72
CA LEU A 418 -27.17 -20.15 10.40
C LEU A 418 -26.67 -21.03 11.56
N PRO A 419 -25.41 -20.81 11.96
CA PRO A 419 -25.10 -20.85 13.38
C PRO A 419 -24.50 -19.53 13.90
N ALA A 420 -25.00 -19.16 15.07
CA ALA A 420 -24.43 -18.49 16.23
C ALA A 420 -24.03 -17.01 16.16
N GLU A 421 -24.75 -16.28 16.98
CA GLU A 421 -24.57 -14.89 17.39
C GLU A 421 -23.21 -14.60 18.04
N PRO A 422 -22.66 -13.38 17.82
CA PRO A 422 -21.74 -12.75 18.76
C PRO A 422 -22.50 -11.93 19.84
N PRO A 423 -21.84 -11.62 20.96
CA PRO A 423 -22.49 -11.03 22.15
C PRO A 423 -22.97 -9.58 21.93
N PRO A 424 -23.79 -9.02 22.85
CA PRO A 424 -24.61 -7.86 22.58
C PRO A 424 -23.82 -6.58 22.32
N ALA A 425 -24.23 -5.85 21.29
CA ALA A 425 -23.70 -4.57 20.90
C ALA A 425 -23.95 -3.52 21.98
N ALA A 426 -22.87 -2.84 22.40
CA ALA A 426 -22.93 -1.59 23.12
C ALA A 426 -23.65 -0.52 22.27
N ALA A 427 -24.38 0.37 22.91
CA ALA A 427 -25.14 1.43 22.27
C ALA A 427 -24.28 2.24 21.30
N GLN A 428 -24.67 2.28 20.04
CA GLN A 428 -24.02 3.08 19.00
C GLN A 428 -24.72 4.45 18.94
N SER A 429 -23.94 5.53 18.89
CA SER A 429 -24.43 6.88 18.59
C SER A 429 -24.76 7.01 17.10
N GLU A 430 -25.43 8.12 16.71
CA GLU A 430 -25.73 8.44 15.30
C GLU A 430 -24.51 8.46 14.38
N ALA A 431 -23.30 8.64 14.93
CA ALA A 431 -22.02 8.64 14.20
C ALA A 431 -21.33 7.26 14.13
N GLY A 432 -21.94 6.18 14.63
CA GLY A 432 -21.38 4.84 14.60
C GLY A 432 -20.18 4.59 15.55
N LEU A 433 -19.81 5.58 16.37
CA LEU A 433 -18.71 5.48 17.33
C LEU A 433 -19.15 4.69 18.58
N THR A 434 -18.28 3.84 19.11
CA THR A 434 -18.48 3.17 20.41
C THR A 434 -18.31 4.17 21.56
N GLU A 435 -18.87 3.86 22.74
CA GLU A 435 -18.70 4.70 23.95
C GLU A 435 -17.21 4.96 24.27
N GLN A 436 -16.36 3.98 24.05
CA GLN A 436 -14.91 4.08 24.25
C GLN A 436 -14.25 5.09 23.30
N GLU A 437 -14.62 5.05 22.01
CA GLU A 437 -14.10 5.96 21.00
C GLU A 437 -14.61 7.40 21.22
N GLN A 438 -15.89 7.55 21.62
CA GLN A 438 -16.45 8.84 21.99
C GLN A 438 -15.74 9.44 23.22
N HIS A 439 -15.49 8.63 24.22
CA HIS A 439 -14.78 9.07 25.43
C HIS A 439 -13.36 9.50 25.10
N PHE A 440 -12.65 8.73 24.27
CA PHE A 440 -11.32 9.07 23.76
C PHE A 440 -11.33 10.41 22.99
N LEU A 441 -12.29 10.59 22.10
CA LEU A 441 -12.41 11.79 21.29
C LEU A 441 -12.75 13.02 22.14
N ARG A 442 -13.67 12.90 23.13
CA ARG A 442 -13.97 13.98 24.08
C ARG A 442 -12.75 14.39 24.91
N ALA A 443 -11.98 13.41 25.38
CA ALA A 443 -10.77 13.67 26.14
C ALA A 443 -9.71 14.45 25.30
N LEU A 444 -9.53 14.08 24.02
CA LEU A 444 -8.65 14.83 23.12
C LEU A 444 -9.18 16.24 22.81
N LEU A 445 -10.48 16.41 22.63
CA LEU A 445 -11.11 17.72 22.41
C LEU A 445 -10.95 18.65 23.62
N SER A 446 -10.98 18.10 24.82
CA SER A 446 -10.71 18.85 26.06
C SER A 446 -9.25 19.29 26.23
N GLY A 447 -8.35 18.89 25.33
CA GLY A 447 -6.92 19.21 25.38
C GLY A 447 -6.08 18.23 26.20
N MET A 448 -6.59 17.07 26.51
CA MET A 448 -5.83 15.99 27.18
C MET A 448 -4.81 15.38 26.23
N SER A 449 -3.64 14.95 26.74
CA SER A 449 -2.68 14.22 25.91
C SER A 449 -3.23 12.87 25.47
N ALA A 450 -2.85 12.39 24.29
CA ALA A 450 -3.34 11.14 23.74
C ALA A 450 -3.10 9.93 24.66
N ALA A 451 -1.94 9.91 25.32
CA ALA A 451 -1.61 8.87 26.30
C ALA A 451 -2.52 8.89 27.54
N ALA A 452 -3.00 10.06 28.00
CA ALA A 452 -3.94 10.19 29.10
C ALA A 452 -5.37 9.82 28.63
N ALA A 453 -5.79 10.34 27.49
CA ALA A 453 -7.09 10.05 26.88
C ALA A 453 -7.29 8.55 26.59
N GLY A 454 -6.26 7.87 26.10
CA GLY A 454 -6.30 6.42 25.85
C GLY A 454 -6.44 5.60 27.14
N ARG A 455 -5.76 5.99 28.21
CA ARG A 455 -5.90 5.33 29.53
C ARG A 455 -7.30 5.53 30.12
N GLU A 456 -7.86 6.72 29.99
CA GLU A 456 -9.20 7.05 30.49
C GLU A 456 -10.28 6.31 29.67
N ALA A 457 -10.09 6.20 28.37
CA ALA A 457 -10.96 5.41 27.49
C ALA A 457 -10.73 3.89 27.58
N GLY A 458 -9.69 3.42 28.27
CA GLY A 458 -9.39 2.00 28.43
C GLY A 458 -8.81 1.32 27.20
N GLY A 459 -8.10 2.06 26.34
CA GLY A 459 -7.54 1.54 25.10
C GLY A 459 -6.17 2.17 24.72
N PHE A 460 -5.52 1.59 23.71
CA PHE A 460 -4.28 2.14 23.16
C PHE A 460 -4.60 3.35 22.26
N PRO A 461 -3.98 4.53 22.47
CA PRO A 461 -4.30 5.75 21.75
C PRO A 461 -4.25 5.61 20.22
N ALA A 462 -3.23 4.92 19.69
CA ALA A 462 -3.08 4.73 18.24
C ALA A 462 -4.21 3.87 17.65
N LEU A 463 -4.61 2.80 18.33
CA LEU A 463 -5.70 1.92 17.88
C LEU A 463 -7.06 2.62 17.95
N LEU A 464 -7.28 3.43 18.99
CA LEU A 464 -8.50 4.23 19.13
C LEU A 464 -8.56 5.33 18.05
N ALA A 465 -7.44 5.96 17.76
CA ALA A 465 -7.36 6.95 16.69
C ALA A 465 -7.63 6.34 15.30
N ASP A 466 -7.07 5.17 15.01
CA ASP A 466 -7.31 4.46 13.77
C ASP A 466 -8.80 4.05 13.64
N ALA A 467 -9.39 3.53 14.72
CA ALA A 467 -10.80 3.15 14.73
C ALA A 467 -11.75 4.35 14.54
N VAL A 468 -11.44 5.50 15.19
CA VAL A 468 -12.17 6.75 15.00
C VAL A 468 -12.05 7.24 13.56
N ASN A 469 -10.84 7.26 13.01
CA ASN A 469 -10.61 7.65 11.63
C ASN A 469 -11.36 6.75 10.63
N GLU A 470 -11.34 5.43 10.86
CA GLU A 470 -12.04 4.47 10.00
C GLU A 470 -13.56 4.73 10.00
N LYS A 471 -14.17 4.94 11.16
CA LYS A 471 -15.61 5.13 11.29
C LYS A 471 -16.08 6.50 10.82
N LEU A 472 -15.30 7.54 11.06
CA LEU A 472 -15.62 8.90 10.64
C LEU A 472 -15.18 9.20 9.20
N TYR A 473 -14.44 8.29 8.58
CA TYR A 473 -13.94 8.49 7.23
C TYR A 473 -15.06 8.66 6.20
N ASP A 474 -16.18 7.95 6.37
CA ASP A 474 -17.33 8.09 5.47
C ASP A 474 -18.04 9.45 5.61
N GLU A 475 -17.93 10.10 6.77
CA GLU A 475 -18.51 11.42 7.04
C GLU A 475 -17.61 12.55 6.55
N PHE A 476 -16.31 12.46 6.84
CA PHE A 476 -15.34 13.52 6.56
C PHE A 476 -14.58 13.33 5.23
N ALA A 477 -14.59 12.11 4.66
CA ALA A 477 -13.81 11.68 3.49
C ALA A 477 -12.29 11.95 3.65
N ASP A 478 -11.82 12.06 4.91
CA ASP A 478 -10.44 12.32 5.29
C ASP A 478 -10.21 11.78 6.71
N THR A 479 -8.93 11.72 7.14
CA THR A 479 -8.59 11.42 8.53
C THR A 479 -8.82 12.64 9.42
N VAL A 480 -9.51 12.46 10.54
CA VAL A 480 -9.81 13.53 11.50
C VAL A 480 -8.76 13.61 12.62
N LEU A 481 -8.02 12.53 12.85
CA LEU A 481 -6.91 12.44 13.79
C LEU A 481 -5.61 12.20 13.01
N GLY A 482 -4.63 13.08 13.18
CA GLY A 482 -3.27 12.95 12.67
C GLY A 482 -2.31 12.42 13.71
N VAL A 483 -1.02 12.31 13.36
CA VAL A 483 0.06 11.95 14.30
C VAL A 483 1.09 13.08 14.32
N GLU A 484 1.32 13.68 15.50
CA GLU A 484 2.39 14.63 15.77
C GLU A 484 3.26 14.07 16.89
N ASP A 485 4.57 14.11 16.71
CA ASP A 485 5.57 13.56 17.66
C ASP A 485 5.30 12.11 18.12
N GLY A 486 4.61 11.31 17.27
CA GLY A 486 4.27 9.94 17.58
C GLY A 486 2.98 9.73 18.37
N GLU A 487 2.28 10.80 18.75
CA GLU A 487 0.99 10.76 19.44
C GLU A 487 -0.18 11.18 18.51
N PRO A 488 -1.37 10.56 18.64
CA PRO A 488 -2.57 11.02 17.94
C PRO A 488 -3.00 12.40 18.38
N VAL A 489 -3.26 13.29 17.41
CA VAL A 489 -3.79 14.63 17.65
C VAL A 489 -4.97 14.92 16.74
N ILE A 490 -5.92 15.72 17.21
CA ILE A 490 -7.04 16.19 16.40
C ILE A 490 -6.51 17.18 15.37
N LEU A 491 -6.80 16.93 14.09
CA LEU A 491 -6.46 17.88 13.04
C LEU A 491 -7.29 19.15 13.19
N PRO A 492 -6.66 20.34 13.19
CA PRO A 492 -7.35 21.61 13.46
C PRO A 492 -8.58 21.85 12.58
N ASP A 493 -8.52 21.35 11.34
CA ASP A 493 -9.57 21.53 10.33
C ASP A 493 -10.90 20.85 10.69
N TYR A 494 -10.88 19.85 11.57
CA TYR A 494 -12.04 19.05 11.94
C TYR A 494 -12.53 19.27 13.38
N ARG A 495 -11.79 20.08 14.14
CA ARG A 495 -12.05 20.26 15.57
C ARG A 495 -13.46 20.72 15.88
N GLU A 496 -13.94 21.77 15.20
CA GLU A 496 -15.28 22.34 15.43
C GLU A 496 -16.41 21.38 15.04
N GLU A 497 -16.19 20.57 14.02
CA GLU A 497 -17.17 19.57 13.57
C GLU A 497 -17.24 18.39 14.53
N LEU A 498 -16.08 17.93 15.00
CA LEU A 498 -15.98 16.88 16.01
C LEU A 498 -16.57 17.34 17.36
N GLU A 499 -16.38 18.59 17.78
CA GLU A 499 -16.99 19.16 18.99
C GLU A 499 -18.53 19.15 18.87
N ARG A 500 -19.10 19.46 17.70
CA ARG A 500 -20.55 19.40 17.47
C ARG A 500 -21.09 17.96 17.44
N MET A 501 -20.32 17.03 16.92
CA MET A 501 -20.71 15.62 16.79
C MET A 501 -20.67 14.88 18.14
N VAL A 502 -19.75 15.25 19.03
CA VAL A 502 -19.53 14.59 20.31
C VAL A 502 -20.09 15.38 21.48
N ALA A 503 -20.76 16.51 21.21
CA ALA A 503 -21.49 17.27 22.22
C ALA A 503 -22.56 16.38 22.89
N PRO A 504 -22.77 16.50 24.22
CA PRO A 504 -23.67 15.64 24.99
C PRO A 504 -25.14 15.77 24.58
#